data_136ff7e9422df116c5df12bbe270a6cd
#
_entry.id   136ff7e9422df116c5df12bbe270a6cd
#
_cell.length_a   1.000
_cell.length_b   1.000
_cell.length_c   1.000
_cell.angle_alpha   90.00
_cell.angle_beta   90.00
_cell.angle_gamma   90.00
#
_symmetry.space_group_name_H-M   'P 1'
#
loop_
_entity.id
_entity.type
_entity.pdbx_description
1 polymer ?
#
loop_
_entity_poly.entity_id
_entity_poly.type
_entity_poly.pdbx_seq_one_letter_code
_entity_poly.pdbx_strand_id
1 'polypeptide(L)'
;MQNYLEKFYTIFLGYNNSIICISVVFLLALGLAACVKERPVEETGAIRDEIAGEKQPQSQKPAGPSPRALASLKLTDQGRRHIETGEADSAIRVLEQAISLNPGNGQNYYYLSEAWLMKGFAAEARQFNGLAESHLTGDRDWEKLVTRQAERITKLEEKIKKSR
;
A
#
# COMPACT_ATOMS: atom_id res chain seq x y z
N MET A 1 24.86 -36.54 -16.05
CA MET A 1 24.25 -35.91 -17.25
C MET A 1 22.77 -35.54 -17.08
N GLN A 2 22.08 -36.04 -16.07
CA GLN A 2 20.64 -35.76 -15.84
C GLN A 2 20.34 -34.40 -15.18
N ASN A 3 21.26 -33.82 -14.39
CA ASN A 3 21.04 -32.54 -13.68
C ASN A 3 21.14 -31.27 -14.54
N TYR A 4 21.62 -31.37 -15.80
CA TYR A 4 21.70 -30.20 -16.70
C TYR A 4 20.41 -30.00 -17.49
N LEU A 5 19.65 -31.03 -17.77
CA LEU A 5 18.40 -30.95 -18.53
C LEU A 5 17.27 -30.34 -17.69
N GLU A 6 17.21 -30.62 -16.40
CA GLU A 6 16.19 -30.04 -15.51
C GLU A 6 16.36 -28.52 -15.32
N LYS A 7 17.62 -28.03 -15.23
CA LYS A 7 17.89 -26.58 -15.13
C LYS A 7 17.59 -25.83 -16.42
N PHE A 8 17.78 -26.46 -17.59
CA PHE A 8 17.42 -25.85 -18.88
C PHE A 8 15.90 -25.74 -19.05
N TYR A 9 15.16 -26.75 -18.57
CA TYR A 9 13.70 -26.75 -18.70
C TYR A 9 13.02 -25.67 -17.84
N THR A 10 13.52 -25.40 -16.64
CA THR A 10 13.01 -24.35 -15.75
C THR A 10 13.32 -22.95 -16.27
N ILE A 11 14.46 -22.73 -16.89
CA ILE A 11 14.83 -21.43 -17.49
C ILE A 11 13.99 -21.16 -18.76
N PHE A 12 13.72 -22.22 -19.56
CA PHE A 12 12.97 -22.08 -20.81
C PHE A 12 11.47 -21.83 -20.60
N LEU A 13 10.86 -22.43 -19.57
CA LEU A 13 9.46 -22.20 -19.21
C LEU A 13 9.23 -20.81 -18.62
N GLY A 14 10.18 -20.24 -17.85
CA GLY A 14 10.11 -18.90 -17.30
C GLY A 14 10.21 -17.80 -18.37
N TYR A 15 11.02 -18.02 -19.41
CA TYR A 15 11.22 -17.06 -20.49
C TYR A 15 10.05 -17.03 -21.49
N ASN A 16 9.45 -18.20 -21.76
CA ASN A 16 8.34 -18.30 -22.72
C ASN A 16 7.04 -17.63 -22.23
N ASN A 17 6.80 -17.62 -20.90
CA ASN A 17 5.63 -16.98 -20.32
C ASN A 17 5.72 -15.45 -20.37
N SER A 18 6.92 -14.86 -20.32
CA SER A 18 7.14 -13.41 -20.40
C SER A 18 6.93 -12.89 -21.84
N ILE A 19 7.33 -13.67 -22.86
CA ILE A 19 7.16 -13.29 -24.28
C ILE A 19 5.68 -13.40 -24.68
N ILE A 20 4.96 -14.40 -24.19
CA ILE A 20 3.51 -14.56 -24.47
C ILE A 20 2.72 -13.40 -23.85
N CYS A 21 3.05 -12.98 -22.63
CA CYS A 21 2.40 -11.80 -22.01
C CYS A 21 2.65 -10.50 -22.79
N ILE A 22 3.88 -10.29 -23.30
CA ILE A 22 4.21 -9.09 -24.07
C ILE A 22 3.49 -9.07 -25.42
N SER A 23 3.36 -10.22 -26.11
CA SER A 23 2.65 -10.32 -27.40
C SER A 23 1.14 -10.15 -27.27
N VAL A 24 0.53 -10.60 -26.17
CA VAL A 24 -0.90 -10.41 -25.90
C VAL A 24 -1.21 -8.95 -25.57
N VAL A 25 -0.34 -8.27 -24.82
CA VAL A 25 -0.52 -6.83 -24.54
C VAL A 25 -0.35 -5.99 -25.80
N PHE A 26 0.55 -6.36 -26.73
CA PHE A 26 0.74 -5.64 -27.99
C PHE A 26 -0.41 -5.82 -28.97
N LEU A 27 -1.04 -7.01 -29.00
CA LEU A 27 -2.23 -7.30 -29.83
C LEU A 27 -3.50 -6.58 -29.30
N LEU A 28 -3.62 -6.39 -27.98
CA LEU A 28 -4.71 -5.65 -27.37
C LEU A 28 -4.59 -4.12 -27.61
N ALA A 29 -3.37 -3.60 -27.74
CA ALA A 29 -3.15 -2.18 -28.02
C ALA A 29 -3.46 -1.77 -29.46
N LEU A 30 -3.42 -2.69 -30.42
CA LEU A 30 -3.72 -2.43 -31.83
C LEU A 30 -5.22 -2.49 -32.16
N GLY A 31 -6.06 -2.99 -31.26
CA GLY A 31 -7.52 -3.14 -31.46
C GLY A 31 -8.38 -1.93 -31.09
N LEU A 32 -7.84 -0.87 -30.48
CA LEU A 32 -8.60 0.28 -29.96
C LEU A 32 -8.54 1.55 -30.82
N ALA A 33 -8.00 1.48 -32.04
CA ALA A 33 -7.85 2.63 -32.94
C ALA A 33 -8.96 2.75 -34.00
N ALA A 34 -10.21 2.34 -33.70
CA ALA A 34 -11.32 2.59 -34.59
C ALA A 34 -12.58 2.96 -33.81
N CYS A 35 -13.02 4.20 -33.99
CA CYS A 35 -14.29 4.85 -33.65
C CYS A 35 -14.19 5.99 -32.63
N VAL A 36 -13.46 7.05 -32.96
CA VAL A 36 -13.84 8.39 -32.52
C VAL A 36 -14.65 9.04 -33.64
N LYS A 37 -15.97 9.02 -33.50
CA LYS A 37 -16.90 9.75 -34.37
C LYS A 37 -17.00 11.16 -33.79
N GLU A 38 -16.33 12.11 -34.43
CA GLU A 38 -16.48 13.54 -34.15
C GLU A 38 -17.94 13.97 -34.42
N ARG A 39 -18.59 14.54 -33.41
CA ARG A 39 -19.86 15.28 -33.61
C ARG A 39 -19.52 16.74 -33.85
N PRO A 40 -20.13 17.38 -34.87
CA PRO A 40 -19.94 18.80 -35.08
C PRO A 40 -20.58 19.60 -33.93
N VAL A 41 -19.84 20.56 -33.42
CA VAL A 41 -20.30 21.54 -32.44
C VAL A 41 -21.15 22.56 -33.22
N GLU A 42 -22.46 22.56 -33.00
CA GLU A 42 -23.34 23.67 -33.41
C GLU A 42 -23.14 24.83 -32.45
N GLU A 43 -22.62 25.91 -33.01
CA GLU A 43 -22.49 27.21 -32.41
C GLU A 43 -23.88 27.84 -32.31
N THR A 44 -24.46 27.90 -31.10
CA THR A 44 -25.64 28.74 -30.87
C THR A 44 -25.32 29.71 -29.76
N GLY A 45 -25.42 30.97 -30.13
CA GLY A 45 -24.99 32.12 -29.36
C GLY A 45 -25.78 32.41 -28.08
N ALA A 46 -25.13 33.18 -27.27
CA ALA A 46 -25.65 34.17 -26.33
C ALA A 46 -26.77 33.74 -25.36
N ILE A 47 -26.39 33.32 -24.16
CA ILE A 47 -27.03 33.86 -22.96
C ILE A 47 -25.87 34.19 -21.96
N ARG A 48 -25.54 35.48 -21.94
CA ARG A 48 -24.78 36.14 -20.91
C ARG A 48 -25.84 36.56 -19.92
N ASP A 49 -25.65 36.15 -18.71
CA ASP A 49 -26.01 36.77 -17.44
C ASP A 49 -26.57 35.75 -16.45
N GLU A 50 -26.11 35.91 -15.22
CA GLU A 50 -26.55 35.24 -14.00
C GLU A 50 -25.94 33.89 -13.65
N ILE A 51 -24.60 33.87 -13.41
CA ILE A 51 -24.08 32.97 -12.40
C ILE A 51 -23.59 33.85 -11.24
N ALA A 52 -24.58 34.27 -10.45
CA ALA A 52 -24.34 34.74 -9.08
C ALA A 52 -23.77 33.58 -8.27
N GLY A 53 -22.53 33.74 -7.83
CA GLY A 53 -22.07 33.24 -6.53
C GLY A 53 -22.32 31.77 -6.22
N GLU A 54 -21.66 30.85 -6.90
CA GLU A 54 -21.40 29.55 -6.31
C GLU A 54 -20.41 29.76 -5.16
N LYS A 55 -20.97 29.94 -3.95
CA LYS A 55 -20.21 29.90 -2.71
C LYS A 55 -19.45 28.58 -2.69
N GLN A 56 -18.14 28.65 -2.93
CA GLN A 56 -17.23 27.58 -2.52
C GLN A 56 -17.64 27.14 -1.11
N PRO A 57 -17.80 25.84 -0.84
CA PRO A 57 -18.05 25.36 0.51
C PRO A 57 -16.90 25.87 1.36
N GLN A 58 -17.19 26.84 2.21
CA GLN A 58 -16.26 27.31 3.23
C GLN A 58 -15.74 26.09 3.95
N SER A 59 -14.44 25.95 4.05
CA SER A 59 -13.76 24.93 4.83
C SER A 59 -14.33 24.93 6.24
N GLN A 60 -15.33 24.08 6.46
CA GLN A 60 -15.82 23.82 7.80
C GLN A 60 -14.65 23.21 8.56
N LYS A 61 -14.16 23.91 9.57
CA LYS A 61 -13.23 23.42 10.58
C LYS A 61 -13.68 22.00 10.96
N PRO A 62 -12.85 20.96 10.79
CA PRO A 62 -13.31 19.59 10.95
C PRO A 62 -13.72 19.37 12.40
N ALA A 63 -15.00 19.17 12.61
CA ALA A 63 -15.56 18.71 13.86
C ALA A 63 -15.22 17.21 14.02
N GLY A 64 -14.01 16.91 14.52
CA GLY A 64 -13.58 15.55 14.81
C GLY A 64 -13.05 14.73 13.61
N PRO A 65 -12.56 13.51 13.85
CA PRO A 65 -12.05 12.65 12.80
C PRO A 65 -13.18 12.21 11.85
N SER A 66 -12.87 12.13 10.54
CA SER A 66 -13.83 11.69 9.55
C SER A 66 -14.31 10.25 9.83
N PRO A 67 -15.52 9.84 9.35
CA PRO A 67 -16.00 8.47 9.50
C PRO A 67 -15.00 7.42 8.99
N ARG A 68 -14.27 7.75 7.92
CA ARG A 68 -13.23 6.91 7.34
C ARG A 68 -12.01 6.78 8.27
N ALA A 69 -11.59 7.88 8.91
CA ALA A 69 -10.52 7.84 9.91
C ALA A 69 -10.93 7.04 11.16
N LEU A 70 -12.17 7.17 11.61
CA LEU A 70 -12.69 6.34 12.72
C LEU A 70 -12.73 4.86 12.38
N ALA A 71 -13.12 4.51 11.16
CA ALA A 71 -13.09 3.12 10.68
C ALA A 71 -11.65 2.57 10.65
N SER A 72 -10.67 3.38 10.18
CA SER A 72 -9.26 3.01 10.23
C SER A 72 -8.79 2.75 11.66
N LEU A 73 -9.12 3.60 12.62
CA LEU A 73 -8.74 3.41 14.03
C LEU A 73 -9.29 2.10 14.61
N LYS A 74 -10.53 1.75 14.30
CA LYS A 74 -11.12 0.46 14.73
C LYS A 74 -10.35 -0.74 14.16
N LEU A 75 -9.93 -0.66 12.90
CA LEU A 75 -9.10 -1.68 12.26
C LEU A 75 -7.69 -1.72 12.86
N THR A 76 -7.11 -0.56 13.20
CA THR A 76 -5.83 -0.49 13.92
C THR A 76 -5.89 -1.26 15.24
N ASP A 77 -6.94 -1.02 16.04
CA ASP A 77 -7.16 -1.74 17.31
C ASP A 77 -7.37 -3.24 17.10
N GLN A 78 -8.08 -3.62 16.05
CA GLN A 78 -8.25 -5.04 15.70
C GLN A 78 -6.92 -5.67 15.29
N GLY A 79 -6.12 -5.00 14.45
CA GLY A 79 -4.78 -5.47 14.07
C GLY A 79 -3.85 -5.64 15.28
N ARG A 80 -3.88 -4.69 16.22
CA ARG A 80 -3.13 -4.78 17.49
C ARG A 80 -3.53 -6.01 18.29
N ARG A 81 -4.83 -6.29 18.43
CA ARG A 81 -5.31 -7.52 19.12
C ARG A 81 -4.82 -8.79 18.45
N HIS A 82 -4.84 -8.88 17.12
CA HIS A 82 -4.27 -10.03 16.40
C HIS A 82 -2.76 -10.21 16.66
N ILE A 83 -2.01 -9.11 16.82
CA ILE A 83 -0.60 -9.19 17.22
C ILE A 83 -0.47 -9.77 18.64
N GLU A 84 -1.28 -9.29 19.59
CA GLU A 84 -1.29 -9.76 20.98
C GLU A 84 -1.65 -11.25 21.10
N THR A 85 -2.50 -11.76 20.20
CA THR A 85 -2.88 -13.19 20.13
C THR A 85 -1.94 -14.05 19.27
N GLY A 86 -0.92 -13.45 18.65
CA GLY A 86 0.04 -14.18 17.80
C GLY A 86 -0.42 -14.44 16.37
N GLU A 87 -1.53 -13.85 15.94
CA GLU A 87 -2.16 -14.04 14.63
C GLU A 87 -1.62 -13.06 13.58
N ALA A 88 -0.34 -13.21 13.22
CA ALA A 88 0.35 -12.25 12.36
C ALA A 88 -0.32 -12.05 10.98
N ASP A 89 -0.80 -13.12 10.33
CA ASP A 89 -1.46 -13.02 9.02
C ASP A 89 -2.80 -12.28 9.09
N SER A 90 -3.55 -12.45 10.17
CA SER A 90 -4.80 -11.71 10.41
C SER A 90 -4.50 -10.24 10.69
N ALA A 91 -3.46 -9.95 11.47
CA ALA A 91 -3.01 -8.59 11.74
C ALA A 91 -2.62 -7.87 10.44
N ILE A 92 -1.83 -8.50 9.57
CA ILE A 92 -1.42 -7.92 8.29
C ILE A 92 -2.65 -7.52 7.47
N ARG A 93 -3.59 -8.43 7.22
CA ARG A 93 -4.78 -8.15 6.41
C ARG A 93 -5.60 -6.96 6.94
N VAL A 94 -5.80 -6.93 8.25
CA VAL A 94 -6.62 -5.88 8.90
C VAL A 94 -5.90 -4.53 8.87
N LEU A 95 -4.58 -4.52 9.10
CA LEU A 95 -3.79 -3.28 9.09
C LEU A 95 -3.62 -2.71 7.68
N GLU A 96 -3.51 -3.54 6.65
CA GLU A 96 -3.53 -3.09 5.25
C GLU A 96 -4.86 -2.42 4.90
N GLN A 97 -5.99 -2.94 5.37
CA GLN A 97 -7.29 -2.28 5.25
C GLN A 97 -7.33 -0.95 6.01
N ALA A 98 -6.76 -0.89 7.22
CA ALA A 98 -6.65 0.35 7.99
C ALA A 98 -5.85 1.42 7.25
N ILE A 99 -4.73 1.05 6.62
CA ILE A 99 -3.90 1.93 5.79
C ILE A 99 -4.68 2.43 4.58
N SER A 100 -5.44 1.58 3.90
CA SER A 100 -6.26 1.98 2.75
C SER A 100 -7.32 3.02 3.08
N LEU A 101 -7.82 3.02 4.32
CA LEU A 101 -8.77 4.00 4.81
C LEU A 101 -8.11 5.29 5.27
N ASN A 102 -6.98 5.20 5.95
CA ASN A 102 -6.22 6.35 6.45
C ASN A 102 -4.70 6.11 6.34
N PRO A 103 -4.10 6.42 5.19
CA PRO A 103 -2.66 6.25 4.98
C PRO A 103 -1.80 7.19 5.82
N GLY A 104 -2.37 8.26 6.39
CA GLY A 104 -1.65 9.17 7.29
C GLY A 104 -1.52 8.68 8.74
N ASN A 105 -2.17 7.56 9.12
CA ASN A 105 -2.07 7.02 10.47
C ASN A 105 -0.80 6.16 10.63
N GLY A 106 0.25 6.74 11.20
CA GLY A 106 1.53 6.08 11.44
C GLY A 106 1.47 4.82 12.31
N GLN A 107 0.48 4.72 13.20
CA GLN A 107 0.28 3.54 14.05
C GLN A 107 -0.02 2.29 13.23
N ASN A 108 -0.71 2.41 12.09
CA ASN A 108 -0.98 1.29 11.20
C ASN A 108 0.32 0.67 10.67
N TYR A 109 1.28 1.49 10.28
CA TYR A 109 2.58 1.04 9.79
C TYR A 109 3.43 0.44 10.91
N TYR A 110 3.40 1.01 12.12
CA TYR A 110 4.08 0.45 13.27
C TYR A 110 3.58 -0.97 13.58
N TYR A 111 2.27 -1.17 13.69
CA TYR A 111 1.71 -2.49 13.95
C TYR A 111 1.90 -3.46 12.78
N LEU A 112 1.85 -2.98 11.55
CA LEU A 112 2.15 -3.81 10.37
C LEU A 112 3.61 -4.29 10.38
N SER A 113 4.55 -3.42 10.76
CA SER A 113 5.95 -3.79 10.98
C SER A 113 6.08 -4.86 12.09
N GLU A 114 5.35 -4.75 13.21
CA GLU A 114 5.33 -5.78 14.26
C GLU A 114 4.84 -7.14 13.72
N ALA A 115 3.77 -7.14 12.92
CA ALA A 115 3.23 -8.37 12.33
C ALA A 115 4.25 -9.07 11.40
N TRP A 116 4.97 -8.30 10.59
CA TRP A 116 6.03 -8.84 9.73
C TRP A 116 7.25 -9.31 10.55
N LEU A 117 7.59 -8.61 11.63
CA LEU A 117 8.64 -9.02 12.55
C LEU A 117 8.32 -10.35 13.23
N MET A 118 7.05 -10.54 13.65
CA MET A 118 6.58 -11.82 14.21
C MET A 118 6.72 -12.98 13.23
N LYS A 119 6.51 -12.74 11.95
CA LYS A 119 6.71 -13.74 10.89
C LYS A 119 8.18 -14.00 10.54
N GLY A 120 9.10 -13.18 11.07
CA GLY A 120 10.54 -13.29 10.78
C GLY A 120 10.95 -12.63 9.45
N PHE A 121 10.09 -11.83 8.83
CA PHE A 121 10.36 -11.11 7.59
C PHE A 121 10.95 -9.73 7.90
N ALA A 122 12.28 -9.70 8.09
CA ALA A 122 12.98 -8.50 8.55
C ALA A 122 12.96 -7.35 7.52
N ALA A 123 13.00 -7.66 6.24
CA ALA A 123 13.01 -6.65 5.18
C ALA A 123 11.67 -5.89 5.11
N GLU A 124 10.55 -6.62 5.15
CA GLU A 124 9.20 -6.07 5.19
C GLU A 124 8.97 -5.28 6.47
N ALA A 125 9.38 -5.83 7.61
CA ALA A 125 9.31 -5.15 8.90
C ALA A 125 10.06 -3.81 8.86
N ARG A 126 11.26 -3.76 8.28
CA ARG A 126 12.06 -2.53 8.13
C ARG A 126 11.38 -1.49 7.27
N GLN A 127 10.79 -1.91 6.15
CA GLN A 127 10.07 -1.01 5.26
C GLN A 127 8.93 -0.30 6.00
N PHE A 128 8.09 -1.05 6.71
CA PHE A 128 6.95 -0.48 7.44
C PHE A 128 7.37 0.29 8.69
N ASN A 129 8.46 -0.09 9.36
CA ASN A 129 9.04 0.69 10.46
C ASN A 129 9.48 2.09 9.98
N GLY A 130 10.13 2.21 8.82
CA GLY A 130 10.51 3.50 8.23
C GLY A 130 9.31 4.38 7.87
N LEU A 131 8.20 3.77 7.41
CA LEU A 131 6.95 4.50 7.19
C LEU A 131 6.34 4.97 8.51
N ALA A 132 6.34 4.13 9.55
CA ALA A 132 5.90 4.52 10.88
C ALA A 132 6.72 5.70 11.42
N GLU A 133 8.05 5.66 11.29
CA GLU A 133 8.93 6.74 11.69
C GLU A 133 8.54 8.07 11.03
N SER A 134 8.35 8.07 9.71
CA SER A 134 8.01 9.28 8.95
C SER A 134 6.66 9.89 9.35
N HIS A 135 5.67 9.05 9.71
CA HIS A 135 4.32 9.50 10.06
C HIS A 135 4.13 9.80 11.55
N LEU A 136 5.01 9.31 12.42
CA LEU A 136 4.93 9.47 13.88
C LEU A 136 5.97 10.46 14.43
N THR A 137 6.72 11.13 13.54
CA THR A 137 7.68 12.17 13.92
C THR A 137 6.98 13.30 14.69
N GLY A 138 7.59 13.68 15.82
CA GLY A 138 7.04 14.71 16.73
C GLY A 138 6.25 14.15 17.90
N ASP A 139 5.92 12.86 17.90
CA ASP A 139 5.37 12.15 19.06
C ASP A 139 6.46 11.33 19.75
N ARG A 140 6.99 11.86 20.84
CA ARG A 140 8.13 11.27 21.57
C ARG A 140 7.91 9.83 22.04
N ASP A 141 6.68 9.47 22.35
CA ASP A 141 6.41 8.11 22.85
C ASP A 141 6.38 7.11 21.72
N TRP A 142 5.81 7.48 20.58
CA TRP A 142 5.87 6.69 19.37
C TRP A 142 7.28 6.61 18.78
N GLU A 143 8.04 7.70 18.78
CA GLU A 143 9.44 7.69 18.32
C GLU A 143 10.28 6.66 19.08
N LYS A 144 10.12 6.56 20.42
CA LYS A 144 10.81 5.55 21.24
C LYS A 144 10.39 4.12 20.87
N LEU A 145 9.09 3.91 20.55
CA LEU A 145 8.58 2.60 20.18
C LEU A 145 9.13 2.18 18.81
N VAL A 146 9.11 3.08 17.84
CA VAL A 146 9.63 2.87 16.48
C VAL A 146 11.13 2.57 16.51
N THR A 147 11.91 3.33 17.29
CA THR A 147 13.35 3.10 17.47
C THR A 147 13.63 1.71 18.06
N ARG A 148 12.95 1.31 19.12
CA ARG A 148 13.10 -0.03 19.72
C ARG A 148 12.72 -1.14 18.75
N GLN A 149 11.70 -0.91 17.91
CA GLN A 149 11.32 -1.86 16.88
C GLN A 149 12.42 -1.98 15.82
N ALA A 150 13.03 -0.87 15.37
CA ALA A 150 14.16 -0.87 14.43
C ALA A 150 15.35 -1.66 14.96
N GLU A 151 15.67 -1.56 16.26
CA GLU A 151 16.74 -2.36 16.91
C GLU A 151 16.42 -3.88 16.86
N ARG A 152 15.18 -4.26 17.11
CA ARG A 152 14.75 -5.66 17.04
C ARG A 152 14.84 -6.20 15.61
N ILE A 153 14.48 -5.40 14.62
CA ILE A 153 14.60 -5.72 13.19
C ILE A 153 16.07 -5.94 12.82
N THR A 154 16.97 -5.04 13.24
CA THR A 154 18.41 -5.17 13.00
C THR A 154 18.97 -6.46 13.58
N LYS A 155 18.60 -6.81 14.81
CA LYS A 155 19.02 -8.08 15.44
C LYS A 155 18.53 -9.31 14.66
N LEU A 156 17.32 -9.25 14.11
CA LEU A 156 16.79 -10.33 13.27
C LEU A 156 17.57 -10.44 11.95
N GLU A 157 17.88 -9.34 11.29
CA GLU A 157 18.69 -9.32 10.07
C GLU A 157 20.08 -9.91 10.28
N GLU A 158 20.74 -9.53 11.39
CA GLU A 158 22.03 -10.10 11.75
C GLU A 158 21.97 -11.61 12.01
N LYS A 159 20.91 -12.07 12.68
CA LYS A 159 20.67 -13.50 12.91
C LYS A 159 20.50 -14.26 11.61
N ILE A 160 19.69 -13.72 10.69
CA ILE A 160 19.47 -14.31 9.36
C ILE A 160 20.80 -14.37 8.57
N LYS A 161 21.61 -13.30 8.62
CA LYS A 161 22.91 -13.25 7.93
C LYS A 161 23.91 -14.29 8.48
N LYS A 162 23.89 -14.55 9.78
CA LYS A 162 24.79 -15.56 10.42
C LYS A 162 24.35 -17.00 10.13
N SER A 163 23.10 -17.23 9.76
CA SER A 163 22.55 -18.57 9.47
C SER A 163 22.69 -19.01 8.00
N ARG A 164 23.18 -18.14 7.14
CA ARG A 164 23.47 -18.39 5.72
C ARG A 164 24.93 -18.70 5.49
#